data_2e54b76ca1f51fa6d0f7bdd3910adfe8
#
_entry.id   2e54b76ca1f51fa6d0f7bdd3910adfe8
#
_cell.length_a   1.000
_cell.length_b   1.000
_cell.length_c   1.000
_cell.angle_alpha   90.00
_cell.angle_beta   90.00
_cell.angle_gamma   90.00
#
_symmetry.space_group_name_H-M   'P 1'
#
loop_
_entity.id
_entity.type
_entity.pdbx_description
1 polymer ?
#
loop_
_entity_poly.entity_id
_entity_poly.type
_entity_poly.pdbx_seq_one_letter_code
_entity_poly.pdbx_strand_id
1 'polypeptide(L)'
;MNRNATFDLTLIRFIRASRENVFDAFVQARHAHRWMCPRGMTIPSAVFDPRVGGRFRVNMLARDGQKFTASGLYREIARPERLVYTWQWEGKQMPNVETLITVTFLARAAGTELRMTHSGFPDAEMRDSHEEGWGSSLNKLTDLLYERGQAATVVLLGDPRSTYVRTARMGLAEKGVKHTLQVAGPHTPEILSVHPFGRMPAFRDGRLALFETSAILRYVDEAFEGPSLVPGTVRDRARCEQWVSAINAYYYDLMIRRYVLQYIFPKGADGKPDRAVIDAAVNEFPGRLAILDSAYGERDVLAGKALSVADLFLAPILYYVEQFPEGKEVLPKFANVMRAQAAIRARPSFRETSPQ
;
A
#
# COMPACT_ATOMS: atom_id res chain seq x y z
N MET A 1 48.75 29.06 13.03
CA MET A 1 48.30 27.91 12.26
C MET A 1 46.79 27.81 12.44
N ASN A 2 46.02 28.19 11.42
CA ASN A 2 44.56 28.19 11.47
C ASN A 2 44.06 26.74 11.64
N ARG A 3 43.33 26.49 12.73
CA ARG A 3 42.45 25.30 12.81
C ARG A 3 41.46 25.42 11.67
N ASN A 4 41.42 24.44 10.78
CA ASN A 4 40.45 24.38 9.70
C ASN A 4 39.05 24.66 10.24
N ALA A 5 38.47 25.78 9.84
CA ALA A 5 37.07 26.05 10.16
C ALA A 5 36.24 24.95 9.50
N THR A 6 35.60 24.11 10.29
CA THR A 6 34.63 23.14 9.78
C THR A 6 33.32 23.88 9.59
N PHE A 7 32.69 23.63 8.43
CA PHE A 7 31.37 24.16 8.16
C PHE A 7 30.35 23.13 8.62
N ASP A 8 29.36 23.58 9.39
CA ASP A 8 28.30 22.74 9.93
C ASP A 8 26.95 23.31 9.50
N LEU A 9 25.97 22.45 9.38
CA LEU A 9 24.56 22.85 9.20
C LEU A 9 23.69 22.28 10.32
N THR A 10 22.62 22.98 10.63
CA THR A 10 21.60 22.50 11.58
C THR A 10 20.22 22.73 11.02
N LEU A 11 19.47 21.66 10.93
CA LEU A 11 18.08 21.69 10.49
C LEU A 11 17.15 21.28 11.63
N ILE A 12 16.07 22.02 11.81
CA ILE A 12 15.06 21.74 12.83
C ILE A 12 13.73 21.52 12.11
N ARG A 13 13.01 20.46 12.51
CA ARG A 13 11.65 20.18 12.04
C ARG A 13 10.77 19.79 13.21
N PHE A 14 9.55 20.31 13.21
CA PHE A 14 8.51 19.81 14.09
C PHE A 14 7.67 18.78 13.32
N ILE A 15 7.62 17.54 13.84
CA ILE A 15 6.93 16.41 13.22
C ILE A 15 5.82 15.95 14.17
N ARG A 16 4.59 15.93 13.70
CA ARG A 16 3.42 15.48 14.47
C ARG A 16 3.33 13.95 14.53
N ALA A 17 4.35 13.36 15.14
CA ALA A 17 4.45 11.92 15.40
C ALA A 17 5.24 11.68 16.69
N SER A 18 5.09 10.48 17.28
CA SER A 18 5.86 10.10 18.47
C SER A 18 7.36 10.01 18.17
N ARG A 19 8.20 10.16 19.19
CA ARG A 19 9.66 10.03 19.04
C ARG A 19 10.07 8.69 18.45
N GLU A 20 9.39 7.63 18.87
CA GLU A 20 9.61 6.26 18.42
C GLU A 20 9.40 6.16 16.91
N ASN A 21 8.29 6.70 16.40
CA ASN A 21 7.98 6.68 14.98
C ASN A 21 8.95 7.52 14.14
N VAL A 22 9.35 8.69 14.66
CA VAL A 22 10.33 9.55 13.97
C VAL A 22 11.70 8.88 13.95
N PHE A 23 12.13 8.29 15.07
CA PHE A 23 13.40 7.56 15.19
C PHE A 23 13.43 6.35 14.25
N ASP A 24 12.36 5.53 14.26
CA ASP A 24 12.25 4.33 13.43
C ASP A 24 12.28 4.64 11.93
N ALA A 25 11.84 5.83 11.52
CA ALA A 25 11.96 6.28 10.15
C ALA A 25 13.41 6.46 9.66
N PHE A 26 14.37 6.69 10.57
CA PHE A 26 15.80 6.81 10.25
C PHE A 26 16.53 5.48 10.16
N VAL A 27 16.06 4.45 10.87
CA VAL A 27 16.81 3.20 11.04
C VAL A 27 16.18 2.00 10.30
N GLN A 28 14.99 2.16 9.74
CA GLN A 28 14.31 1.07 9.04
C GLN A 28 14.26 1.32 7.53
N ALA A 29 14.82 0.39 6.74
CA ALA A 29 14.92 0.50 5.29
C ALA A 29 13.56 0.82 4.61
N ARG A 30 12.48 0.17 5.05
CA ARG A 30 11.12 0.37 4.53
C ARG A 30 10.61 1.83 4.63
N HIS A 31 11.08 2.58 5.64
CA HIS A 31 10.76 3.99 5.80
C HIS A 31 11.70 4.87 5.00
N ALA A 32 13.00 4.58 5.05
CA ALA A 32 14.04 5.36 4.37
C ALA A 32 13.80 5.47 2.87
N HIS A 33 13.32 4.42 2.21
CA HIS A 33 12.95 4.44 0.79
C HIS A 33 11.99 5.57 0.41
N ARG A 34 11.16 6.03 1.33
CA ARG A 34 10.12 7.02 1.06
C ARG A 34 10.58 8.46 1.24
N TRP A 35 11.64 8.71 2.06
CA TRP A 35 11.99 10.08 2.42
C TRP A 35 13.48 10.44 2.33
N MET A 36 14.42 9.49 2.49
CA MET A 36 15.86 9.78 2.67
C MET A 36 16.57 10.14 1.35
N CYS A 37 15.89 10.81 0.46
CA CYS A 37 16.44 11.46 -0.73
C CYS A 37 15.65 12.71 -1.06
N PRO A 38 16.25 13.71 -1.75
CA PRO A 38 15.56 14.91 -2.19
C PRO A 38 14.32 14.63 -3.06
N ARG A 39 13.39 15.57 -3.14
CA ARG A 39 12.27 15.50 -4.09
C ARG A 39 12.80 15.40 -5.52
N GLY A 40 12.17 14.55 -6.33
CA GLY A 40 12.63 14.27 -7.69
C GLY A 40 13.58 13.09 -7.80
N MET A 41 14.07 12.56 -6.68
CA MET A 41 14.85 11.33 -6.64
C MET A 41 14.04 10.16 -6.03
N THR A 42 14.48 8.93 -6.33
CA THR A 42 13.98 7.68 -5.76
C THR A 42 15.12 6.90 -5.10
N ILE A 43 14.78 5.96 -4.23
CA ILE A 43 15.73 5.03 -3.59
C ILE A 43 15.42 3.61 -4.09
N PRO A 44 16.09 3.11 -5.14
CA PRO A 44 15.88 1.75 -5.64
C PRO A 44 16.27 0.66 -4.63
N SER A 45 17.27 0.93 -3.79
CA SER A 45 17.70 0.00 -2.75
C SER A 45 18.32 0.73 -1.57
N ALA A 46 18.09 0.20 -0.37
CA ALA A 46 18.76 0.66 0.85
C ALA A 46 18.97 -0.52 1.80
N VAL A 47 20.08 -0.49 2.52
CA VAL A 47 20.44 -1.48 3.55
C VAL A 47 20.75 -0.73 4.83
N PHE A 48 20.22 -1.21 5.95
CA PHE A 48 20.45 -0.65 7.27
C PHE A 48 20.74 -1.79 8.27
N ASP A 49 21.84 -1.67 8.98
CA ASP A 49 22.20 -2.53 10.14
C ASP A 49 22.23 -1.61 11.38
N PRO A 50 21.08 -1.37 12.03
CA PRO A 50 20.93 -0.35 13.07
C PRO A 50 21.48 -0.82 14.42
N ARG A 51 22.77 -1.06 14.50
CA ARG A 51 23.57 -1.28 15.72
C ARG A 51 24.83 -0.44 15.70
N VAL A 52 25.37 -0.12 16.86
CA VAL A 52 26.65 0.60 16.94
C VAL A 52 27.73 -0.16 16.18
N GLY A 53 28.43 0.52 15.26
CA GLY A 53 29.38 -0.08 14.32
C GLY A 53 28.72 -0.74 13.09
N GLY A 54 27.39 -0.88 13.07
CA GLY A 54 26.65 -1.36 11.89
C GLY A 54 26.66 -0.32 10.76
N ARG A 55 26.45 -0.78 9.55
CA ARG A 55 26.57 0.03 8.33
C ARG A 55 25.19 0.32 7.74
N PHE A 56 25.03 1.52 7.18
CA PHE A 56 23.94 1.78 6.23
C PHE A 56 24.51 2.09 4.84
N ARG A 57 23.68 1.86 3.81
CA ARG A 57 23.96 2.22 2.42
C ARG A 57 22.66 2.51 1.70
N VAL A 58 22.57 3.68 1.06
CA VAL A 58 21.39 4.16 0.33
C VAL A 58 21.77 4.48 -1.11
N ASN A 59 21.13 3.78 -2.05
CA ASN A 59 21.29 4.07 -3.48
C ASN A 59 20.15 4.99 -3.93
N MET A 60 20.47 6.14 -4.49
CA MET A 60 19.54 7.14 -4.99
C MET A 60 19.63 7.24 -6.51
N LEU A 61 18.48 7.46 -7.15
CA LEU A 61 18.36 7.62 -8.59
C LEU A 61 17.63 8.92 -8.90
N ALA A 62 18.29 9.83 -9.59
CA ALA A 62 17.71 11.07 -10.08
C ALA A 62 16.88 10.83 -11.37
N ARG A 63 16.03 11.81 -11.72
CA ARG A 63 15.14 11.71 -12.90
C ARG A 63 15.89 11.60 -14.23
N ASP A 64 17.07 12.17 -14.30
CA ASP A 64 17.97 12.12 -15.47
C ASP A 64 18.78 10.81 -15.57
N GLY A 65 18.56 9.87 -14.63
CA GLY A 65 19.25 8.59 -14.58
C GLY A 65 20.57 8.60 -13.81
N GLN A 66 21.02 9.74 -13.29
CA GLN A 66 22.22 9.79 -12.44
C GLN A 66 21.99 9.00 -11.14
N LYS A 67 23.04 8.27 -10.74
CA LYS A 67 23.04 7.42 -9.55
C LYS A 67 23.97 7.99 -8.50
N PHE A 68 23.47 8.10 -7.28
CA PHE A 68 24.24 8.52 -6.11
C PHE A 68 24.15 7.45 -5.05
N THR A 69 25.23 7.22 -4.33
CA THR A 69 25.25 6.27 -3.21
C THR A 69 25.84 6.97 -2.00
N ALA A 70 25.07 6.98 -0.93
CA ALA A 70 25.53 7.41 0.39
C ALA A 70 25.69 6.21 1.32
N SER A 71 26.73 6.23 2.16
CA SER A 71 26.95 5.20 3.17
C SER A 71 27.55 5.78 4.45
N GLY A 72 27.55 4.99 5.52
CA GLY A 72 28.15 5.35 6.78
C GLY A 72 28.02 4.28 7.84
N LEU A 73 28.52 4.60 9.03
CA LEU A 73 28.52 3.73 10.20
C LEU A 73 27.75 4.40 11.34
N TYR A 74 26.92 3.62 12.03
CA TYR A 74 26.29 4.07 13.26
C TYR A 74 27.35 4.17 14.39
N ARG A 75 27.43 5.35 15.00
CA ARG A 75 28.34 5.66 16.11
C ARG A 75 27.62 5.61 17.46
N GLU A 76 26.34 6.03 17.46
CA GLU A 76 25.48 6.01 18.64
C GLU A 76 24.04 5.72 18.24
N ILE A 77 23.37 4.87 19.01
CA ILE A 77 21.94 4.54 18.85
C ILE A 77 21.31 4.56 20.25
N ALA A 78 20.77 5.68 20.66
CA ALA A 78 20.02 5.87 21.92
C ALA A 78 18.53 6.05 21.58
N ARG A 79 17.81 4.94 21.39
CA ARG A 79 16.40 4.96 21.00
C ARG A 79 15.49 5.35 22.17
N PRO A 80 14.56 6.25 22.00
CA PRO A 80 14.20 7.01 20.79
C PRO A 80 14.77 8.45 20.80
N GLU A 81 15.88 8.73 21.47
CA GLU A 81 16.33 10.08 21.83
C GLU A 81 17.40 10.62 20.89
N ARG A 82 18.34 9.79 20.47
CA ARG A 82 19.52 10.24 19.75
C ARG A 82 20.05 9.19 18.80
N LEU A 83 20.54 9.66 17.64
CA LEU A 83 21.21 8.85 16.62
C LEU A 83 22.43 9.61 16.10
N VAL A 84 23.58 8.95 16.06
CA VAL A 84 24.81 9.51 15.49
C VAL A 84 25.38 8.53 14.49
N TYR A 85 25.68 9.01 13.29
CA TYR A 85 26.25 8.18 12.23
C TYR A 85 27.13 9.01 11.28
N THR A 86 28.15 8.36 10.69
CA THR A 86 28.96 9.00 9.66
C THR A 86 28.19 9.04 8.35
N TRP A 87 28.55 9.98 7.49
CA TRP A 87 27.97 10.12 6.15
C TRP A 87 29.07 10.39 5.14
N GLN A 88 29.11 9.61 4.05
CA GLN A 88 29.99 9.83 2.94
C GLN A 88 29.32 9.44 1.63
N TRP A 89 29.70 10.10 0.54
CA TRP A 89 29.31 9.70 -0.80
C TRP A 89 30.28 8.65 -1.33
N GLU A 90 29.76 7.61 -1.99
CA GLU A 90 30.54 6.61 -2.69
C GLU A 90 30.68 6.98 -4.18
N GLY A 91 31.86 6.72 -4.77
CA GLY A 91 32.14 6.94 -6.18
C GLY A 91 32.82 8.28 -6.47
N LYS A 92 32.97 8.58 -7.79
CA LYS A 92 33.75 9.74 -8.25
C LYS A 92 32.91 10.99 -8.48
N GLN A 93 31.60 10.90 -8.40
CA GLN A 93 30.68 12.00 -8.72
C GLN A 93 30.57 13.04 -7.61
N MET A 94 30.88 12.67 -6.40
CA MET A 94 30.85 13.54 -5.23
C MET A 94 32.17 13.43 -4.46
N PRO A 95 32.63 14.49 -3.78
CA PRO A 95 33.81 14.41 -2.93
C PRO A 95 33.65 13.32 -1.85
N ASN A 96 34.66 12.43 -1.75
CA ASN A 96 34.66 11.37 -0.74
C ASN A 96 35.19 11.92 0.61
N VAL A 97 34.36 12.70 1.29
CA VAL A 97 34.64 13.26 2.61
C VAL A 97 33.71 12.61 3.61
N GLU A 98 34.27 11.99 4.66
CA GLU A 98 33.47 11.49 5.77
C GLU A 98 33.06 12.66 6.69
N THR A 99 31.77 12.80 6.89
CA THR A 99 31.15 13.82 7.73
C THR A 99 30.33 13.14 8.82
N LEU A 100 29.85 13.88 9.81
CA LEU A 100 29.10 13.31 10.94
C LEU A 100 27.69 13.90 11.03
N ILE A 101 26.71 13.04 11.13
CA ILE A 101 25.31 13.42 11.36
C ILE A 101 24.92 13.06 12.78
N THR A 102 24.40 14.04 13.49
CA THR A 102 23.77 13.88 14.81
C THR A 102 22.31 14.26 14.70
N VAL A 103 21.42 13.34 15.07
CA VAL A 103 19.99 13.60 15.14
C VAL A 103 19.50 13.44 16.58
N THR A 104 18.82 14.46 17.08
CA THR A 104 18.14 14.39 18.38
C THR A 104 16.64 14.53 18.20
N PHE A 105 15.90 13.73 18.96
CA PHE A 105 14.45 13.63 18.90
C PHE A 105 13.88 14.08 20.25
N LEU A 106 13.35 15.30 20.32
CA LEU A 106 12.85 15.90 21.54
C LEU A 106 11.33 15.79 21.60
N ALA A 107 10.81 15.15 22.65
CA ALA A 107 9.35 15.08 22.85
C ALA A 107 8.76 16.49 23.02
N ARG A 108 7.63 16.74 22.41
CA ARG A 108 6.80 17.94 22.56
C ARG A 108 5.35 17.51 22.73
N ALA A 109 4.51 18.39 23.28
CA ALA A 109 3.11 18.08 23.60
C ALA A 109 2.31 17.52 22.39
N ALA A 110 2.63 17.95 21.16
CA ALA A 110 1.89 17.53 19.95
C ALA A 110 2.75 16.78 18.92
N GLY A 111 3.89 16.23 19.34
CA GLY A 111 4.79 15.52 18.42
C GLY A 111 6.25 15.53 18.85
N THR A 112 7.14 15.55 17.88
CA THR A 112 8.59 15.50 18.06
C THR A 112 9.26 16.69 17.40
N GLU A 113 10.12 17.38 18.11
CA GLU A 113 11.10 18.29 17.51
C GLU A 113 12.36 17.49 17.16
N LEU A 114 12.59 17.37 15.86
CA LEU A 114 13.81 16.78 15.31
C LEU A 114 14.84 17.87 15.10
N ARG A 115 16.05 17.65 15.62
CA ARG A 115 17.23 18.48 15.33
C ARG A 115 18.28 17.60 14.68
N MET A 116 18.67 17.95 13.47
CA MET A 116 19.76 17.31 12.74
C MET A 116 20.91 18.28 12.60
N THR A 117 22.06 17.92 13.12
CA THR A 117 23.32 18.61 12.86
C THR A 117 24.18 17.74 11.97
N HIS A 118 24.68 18.30 10.87
CA HIS A 118 25.60 17.65 9.96
C HIS A 118 26.90 18.46 9.95
N SER A 119 27.98 17.88 10.43
CA SER A 119 29.23 18.56 10.68
C SER A 119 30.40 17.94 9.92
N GLY A 120 31.47 18.71 9.77
CA GLY A 120 32.71 18.27 9.16
C GLY A 120 32.81 18.53 7.66
N PHE A 121 32.04 19.45 7.12
CA PHE A 121 32.18 19.85 5.72
C PHE A 121 33.49 20.63 5.49
N PRO A 122 34.18 20.39 4.35
CA PRO A 122 35.42 21.07 4.03
C PRO A 122 35.22 22.53 3.62
N ASP A 123 34.04 22.86 3.07
CA ASP A 123 33.72 24.19 2.55
C ASP A 123 32.22 24.49 2.65
N ALA A 124 31.88 25.75 2.34
CA ALA A 124 30.51 26.24 2.42
C ALA A 124 29.65 25.69 1.26
N GLU A 125 30.20 25.48 0.08
CA GLU A 125 29.47 24.99 -1.10
C GLU A 125 28.91 23.58 -0.83
N MET A 126 29.74 22.70 -0.30
CA MET A 126 29.33 21.33 0.07
C MET A 126 28.28 21.35 1.19
N ARG A 127 28.45 22.22 2.21
CA ARG A 127 27.45 22.40 3.28
C ARG A 127 26.10 22.84 2.70
N ASP A 128 26.07 23.86 1.85
CA ASP A 128 24.85 24.46 1.29
C ASP A 128 24.09 23.44 0.41
N SER A 129 24.81 22.67 -0.41
CA SER A 129 24.24 21.58 -1.20
C SER A 129 23.59 20.51 -0.31
N HIS A 130 24.21 20.15 0.81
CA HIS A 130 23.64 19.21 1.78
C HIS A 130 22.46 19.82 2.55
N GLU A 131 22.47 21.12 2.84
CA GLU A 131 21.36 21.81 3.46
C GLU A 131 20.10 21.75 2.60
N GLU A 132 20.21 22.03 1.31
CA GLU A 132 19.11 21.91 0.36
C GLU A 132 18.60 20.45 0.27
N GLY A 133 19.51 19.50 0.10
CA GLY A 133 19.16 18.07 -0.01
C GLY A 133 18.47 17.53 1.23
N TRP A 134 19.01 17.78 2.41
CA TRP A 134 18.40 17.39 3.68
C TRP A 134 17.10 18.15 3.97
N GLY A 135 17.03 19.43 3.64
CA GLY A 135 15.81 20.23 3.77
C GLY A 135 14.66 19.61 2.98
N SER A 136 14.91 19.24 1.73
CA SER A 136 13.95 18.56 0.87
C SER A 136 13.55 17.18 1.42
N SER A 137 14.51 16.39 1.88
CA SER A 137 14.30 15.05 2.43
C SER A 137 13.50 15.09 3.75
N LEU A 138 13.84 15.99 4.66
CA LEU A 138 13.12 16.16 5.94
C LEU A 138 11.69 16.68 5.74
N ASN A 139 11.43 17.46 4.70
CA ASN A 139 10.06 17.82 4.33
C ASN A 139 9.25 16.59 3.90
N LYS A 140 9.84 15.67 3.12
CA LYS A 140 9.21 14.38 2.79
C LYS A 140 8.95 13.53 4.03
N LEU A 141 9.89 13.50 4.99
CA LEU A 141 9.72 12.81 6.26
C LEU A 141 8.55 13.39 7.05
N THR A 142 8.48 14.74 7.12
CA THR A 142 7.39 15.42 7.81
C THR A 142 6.03 15.09 7.19
N ASP A 143 5.92 15.12 5.87
CA ASP A 143 4.70 14.76 5.15
C ASP A 143 4.33 13.29 5.43
N LEU A 144 5.29 12.37 5.31
CA LEU A 144 5.11 10.95 5.54
C LEU A 144 4.61 10.64 6.95
N LEU A 145 5.19 11.27 7.97
CA LEU A 145 4.85 11.01 9.37
C LEU A 145 3.66 11.83 9.84
N TYR A 146 3.37 12.97 9.21
CA TYR A 146 2.12 13.69 9.43
C TYR A 146 0.91 12.87 8.98
N GLU A 147 1.01 12.23 7.83
CA GLU A 147 -0.01 11.31 7.34
C GLU A 147 -0.21 10.11 8.29
N ARG A 148 0.85 9.65 8.96
CA ARG A 148 0.82 8.54 9.93
C ARG A 148 0.46 8.96 11.37
N GLY A 149 0.85 10.16 11.78
CA GLY A 149 0.72 10.64 13.18
C GLY A 149 -0.64 11.25 13.52
N GLN A 150 -1.43 11.64 12.55
CA GLN A 150 -2.86 11.58 12.72
C GLN A 150 -3.11 10.08 12.96
N ALA A 151 -3.76 9.70 14.05
CA ALA A 151 -4.52 8.45 14.07
C ALA A 151 -5.57 8.61 12.96
N ALA A 152 -5.11 8.57 11.73
CA ALA A 152 -5.94 8.63 10.56
C ALA A 152 -6.73 7.35 10.65
N THR A 153 -7.94 7.47 11.17
CA THR A 153 -8.89 6.39 11.11
C THR A 153 -9.05 6.14 9.63
N VAL A 154 -8.43 5.05 9.17
CA VAL A 154 -8.66 4.61 7.80
C VAL A 154 -10.17 4.48 7.65
N VAL A 155 -10.73 5.21 6.72
CA VAL A 155 -12.17 5.23 6.45
C VAL A 155 -12.42 4.62 5.08
N LEU A 156 -13.21 3.56 5.06
CA LEU A 156 -13.76 2.99 3.84
C LEU A 156 -15.22 3.40 3.72
N LEU A 157 -15.61 3.96 2.59
CA LEU A 157 -16.98 4.38 2.33
C LEU A 157 -17.63 3.43 1.33
N GLY A 158 -18.84 2.96 1.63
CA GLY A 158 -19.62 2.14 0.72
C GLY A 158 -20.59 1.20 1.42
N ASP A 159 -21.42 0.52 0.65
CA ASP A 159 -22.35 -0.50 1.15
C ASP A 159 -21.59 -1.80 1.50
N PRO A 160 -21.71 -2.35 2.72
CA PRO A 160 -21.03 -3.58 3.12
C PRO A 160 -21.37 -4.79 2.25
N ARG A 161 -22.49 -4.78 1.52
CA ARG A 161 -22.90 -5.84 0.61
C ARG A 161 -22.23 -5.76 -0.76
N SER A 162 -21.63 -4.61 -1.11
CA SER A 162 -20.92 -4.47 -2.38
C SER A 162 -19.71 -5.42 -2.45
N THR A 163 -19.57 -6.16 -3.56
CA THR A 163 -18.42 -7.02 -3.80
C THR A 163 -17.11 -6.27 -3.65
N TYR A 164 -16.98 -5.10 -4.23
CA TYR A 164 -15.75 -4.28 -4.18
C TYR A 164 -15.48 -3.67 -2.81
N VAL A 165 -16.51 -3.29 -2.06
CA VAL A 165 -16.34 -2.87 -0.66
C VAL A 165 -15.86 -4.04 0.19
N ARG A 166 -16.42 -5.24 -0.01
CA ARG A 166 -15.95 -6.46 0.65
C ARG A 166 -14.49 -6.77 0.30
N THR A 167 -14.12 -6.69 -0.98
CA THR A 167 -12.75 -6.88 -1.44
C THR A 167 -11.78 -5.94 -0.70
N ALA A 168 -12.11 -4.65 -0.61
CA ALA A 168 -11.29 -3.68 0.11
C ALA A 168 -11.22 -3.99 1.62
N ARG A 169 -12.34 -4.35 2.26
CA ARG A 169 -12.39 -4.74 3.67
C ARG A 169 -11.55 -6.00 3.94
N MET A 170 -11.65 -7.00 3.07
CA MET A 170 -10.82 -8.20 3.17
C MET A 170 -9.33 -7.86 3.13
N GLY A 171 -8.90 -7.02 2.19
CA GLY A 171 -7.49 -6.61 2.10
C GLY A 171 -7.02 -5.84 3.33
N LEU A 172 -7.84 -4.94 3.88
CA LEU A 172 -7.54 -4.25 5.14
C LEU A 172 -7.42 -5.24 6.31
N ALA A 173 -8.31 -6.22 6.40
CA ALA A 173 -8.28 -7.26 7.44
C ALA A 173 -7.04 -8.15 7.32
N GLU A 174 -6.66 -8.59 6.11
CA GLU A 174 -5.44 -9.38 5.87
C GLU A 174 -4.17 -8.63 6.29
N LYS A 175 -4.16 -7.30 6.16
CA LYS A 175 -3.07 -6.43 6.62
C LYS A 175 -3.18 -6.04 8.10
N GLY A 176 -4.22 -6.46 8.81
CA GLY A 176 -4.47 -6.08 10.21
C GLY A 176 -4.78 -4.59 10.40
N VAL A 177 -5.26 -3.90 9.36
CA VAL A 177 -5.52 -2.46 9.38
C VAL A 177 -6.88 -2.19 10.01
N LYS A 178 -6.88 -1.53 11.17
CA LYS A 178 -8.11 -1.01 11.78
C LYS A 178 -8.70 0.10 10.92
N HIS A 179 -9.98 0.00 10.62
CA HIS A 179 -10.67 0.98 9.80
C HIS A 179 -12.12 1.18 10.25
N THR A 180 -12.69 2.31 9.88
CA THR A 180 -14.13 2.58 10.02
C THR A 180 -14.80 2.36 8.68
N LEU A 181 -15.88 1.58 8.64
CA LEU A 181 -16.76 1.52 7.48
C LEU A 181 -17.85 2.60 7.62
N GLN A 182 -17.78 3.63 6.82
CA GLN A 182 -18.86 4.59 6.67
C GLN A 182 -19.83 4.08 5.60
N VAL A 183 -21.01 3.64 6.04
CA VAL A 183 -22.01 3.12 5.11
C VAL A 183 -22.56 4.24 4.25
N ALA A 184 -22.44 4.09 2.93
CA ALA A 184 -22.93 5.06 1.94
C ALA A 184 -23.29 4.31 0.64
N GLY A 185 -24.37 4.75 -0.01
CA GLY A 185 -24.78 4.24 -1.31
C GLY A 185 -24.03 4.92 -2.47
N PRO A 186 -24.13 4.36 -3.69
CA PRO A 186 -23.56 5.00 -4.87
C PRO A 186 -24.20 6.37 -5.11
N HIS A 187 -23.42 7.31 -5.66
CA HIS A 187 -23.81 8.67 -6.00
C HIS A 187 -24.29 9.56 -4.84
N THR A 188 -24.09 9.14 -3.57
CA THR A 188 -24.33 10.03 -2.43
C THR A 188 -23.25 11.11 -2.32
N PRO A 189 -23.52 12.26 -1.65
CA PRO A 189 -22.52 13.31 -1.45
C PRO A 189 -21.22 12.82 -0.83
N GLU A 190 -21.30 11.90 0.13
CA GLU A 190 -20.15 11.31 0.81
C GLU A 190 -19.26 10.57 -0.19
N ILE A 191 -19.84 9.73 -1.05
CA ILE A 191 -19.11 9.00 -2.08
C ILE A 191 -18.55 9.98 -3.11
N LEU A 192 -19.34 10.93 -3.61
CA LEU A 192 -18.91 11.91 -4.61
C LEU A 192 -17.78 12.81 -4.11
N SER A 193 -17.67 13.01 -2.82
CA SER A 193 -16.57 13.77 -2.21
C SER A 193 -15.19 13.11 -2.37
N VAL A 194 -15.14 11.84 -2.78
CA VAL A 194 -13.90 11.06 -2.97
C VAL A 194 -13.88 10.41 -4.35
N HIS A 195 -15.00 9.81 -4.78
CA HIS A 195 -15.10 9.04 -6.01
C HIS A 195 -15.88 9.83 -7.08
N PRO A 196 -15.22 10.47 -8.04
CA PRO A 196 -15.86 11.40 -8.99
C PRO A 196 -16.92 10.73 -9.89
N PHE A 197 -16.86 9.41 -10.05
CA PHE A 197 -17.85 8.64 -10.80
C PHE A 197 -18.99 8.09 -9.92
N GLY A 198 -19.07 8.49 -8.63
CA GLY A 198 -20.13 8.09 -7.72
C GLY A 198 -20.21 6.61 -7.40
N ARG A 199 -19.11 5.86 -7.60
CA ARG A 199 -19.04 4.42 -7.31
C ARG A 199 -18.39 4.14 -5.96
N MET A 200 -18.48 2.91 -5.49
CA MET A 200 -17.90 2.46 -4.24
C MET A 200 -17.02 1.21 -4.45
N PRO A 201 -15.98 1.02 -3.62
CA PRO A 201 -15.62 1.80 -2.43
C PRO A 201 -14.96 3.14 -2.75
N ALA A 202 -15.08 4.07 -1.80
CA ALA A 202 -14.19 5.21 -1.66
C ALA A 202 -13.37 5.04 -0.37
N PHE A 203 -12.15 5.58 -0.34
CA PHE A 203 -11.19 5.33 0.73
C PHE A 203 -10.50 6.60 1.18
N ARG A 204 -10.27 6.75 2.47
CA ARG A 204 -9.46 7.83 3.05
C ARG A 204 -8.47 7.30 4.07
N ASP A 205 -7.25 7.84 4.02
CA ASP A 205 -6.23 7.71 5.05
C ASP A 205 -5.62 9.10 5.29
N GLY A 206 -6.06 9.75 6.35
CA GLY A 206 -5.74 11.16 6.58
C GLY A 206 -6.22 12.06 5.44
N ARG A 207 -5.26 12.71 4.75
CA ARG A 207 -5.54 13.57 3.58
C ARG A 207 -5.60 12.81 2.27
N LEU A 208 -5.10 11.58 2.24
CA LEU A 208 -5.17 10.76 1.04
C LEU A 208 -6.59 10.30 0.82
N ALA A 209 -7.10 10.54 -0.37
CA ALA A 209 -8.38 10.04 -0.83
C ALA A 209 -8.16 9.21 -2.09
N LEU A 210 -8.67 7.98 -2.11
CA LEU A 210 -8.54 7.06 -3.22
C LEU A 210 -9.89 6.49 -3.61
N PHE A 211 -10.02 6.18 -4.87
CA PHE A 211 -11.08 5.36 -5.45
C PHE A 211 -10.46 4.30 -6.37
N GLU A 212 -11.25 3.37 -6.87
CA GLU A 212 -10.88 2.12 -7.51
C GLU A 212 -10.24 1.11 -6.54
N THR A 213 -10.90 -0.01 -6.38
CA THR A 213 -10.51 -1.06 -5.40
C THR A 213 -9.08 -1.55 -5.62
N SER A 214 -8.61 -1.65 -6.86
CA SER A 214 -7.24 -2.06 -7.17
C SER A 214 -6.21 -1.03 -6.68
N ALA A 215 -6.48 0.25 -6.86
CA ALA A 215 -5.62 1.34 -6.37
C ALA A 215 -5.60 1.37 -4.83
N ILE A 216 -6.77 1.20 -4.21
CA ILE A 216 -6.89 1.13 -2.75
C ILE A 216 -6.05 -0.03 -2.19
N LEU A 217 -6.21 -1.23 -2.74
CA LEU A 217 -5.48 -2.41 -2.26
C LEU A 217 -3.98 -2.34 -2.54
N ARG A 218 -3.57 -1.72 -3.65
CA ARG A 218 -2.17 -1.44 -3.92
C ARG A 218 -1.58 -0.52 -2.86
N TYR A 219 -2.28 0.57 -2.52
CA TYR A 219 -1.88 1.46 -1.45
C TYR A 219 -1.83 0.74 -0.10
N VAL A 220 -2.86 -0.02 0.25
CA VAL A 220 -2.94 -0.77 1.50
C VAL A 220 -1.78 -1.76 1.63
N ASP A 221 -1.43 -2.48 0.56
CA ASP A 221 -0.31 -3.42 0.58
C ASP A 221 1.04 -2.74 0.80
N GLU A 222 1.26 -1.59 0.19
CA GLU A 222 2.53 -0.86 0.27
C GLU A 222 2.66 0.02 1.52
N ALA A 223 1.54 0.57 2.04
CA ALA A 223 1.55 1.54 3.13
C ALA A 223 1.48 0.89 4.52
N PHE A 224 0.89 -0.28 4.65
CA PHE A 224 0.67 -0.94 5.93
C PHE A 224 1.49 -2.23 6.08
N GLU A 225 1.78 -2.58 7.32
CA GLU A 225 2.45 -3.84 7.66
C GLU A 225 1.51 -5.04 7.44
N GLY A 226 2.07 -6.24 7.57
CA GLY A 226 1.33 -7.48 7.41
C GLY A 226 1.73 -8.26 6.15
N PRO A 227 1.08 -9.38 5.87
CA PRO A 227 1.37 -10.20 4.70
C PRO A 227 1.23 -9.40 3.41
N SER A 228 2.14 -9.61 2.46
CA SER A 228 2.01 -8.98 1.14
C SER A 228 0.83 -9.59 0.38
N LEU A 229 -0.03 -8.72 -0.15
CA LEU A 229 -1.15 -9.07 -1.00
C LEU A 229 -0.80 -8.99 -2.50
N VAL A 230 0.37 -8.39 -2.81
CA VAL A 230 0.93 -8.34 -4.16
C VAL A 230 2.15 -9.25 -4.22
N PRO A 231 2.20 -10.23 -5.13
CA PRO A 231 3.30 -11.17 -5.21
C PRO A 231 4.68 -10.53 -5.40
N GLY A 232 5.72 -11.16 -4.82
CA GLY A 232 7.07 -10.57 -4.81
C GLY A 232 7.80 -10.56 -6.16
N THR A 233 7.55 -11.55 -7.06
CA THR A 233 8.25 -11.61 -8.35
C THR A 233 7.56 -10.75 -9.40
N VAL A 234 8.33 -10.23 -10.36
CA VAL A 234 7.77 -9.45 -11.49
C VAL A 234 6.72 -10.25 -12.28
N ARG A 235 7.00 -11.54 -12.52
CA ARG A 235 6.08 -12.42 -13.27
C ARG A 235 4.78 -12.67 -12.52
N ASP A 236 4.85 -12.92 -11.22
CA ASP A 236 3.65 -13.18 -10.43
C ASP A 236 2.84 -11.90 -10.19
N ARG A 237 3.51 -10.74 -10.05
CA ARG A 237 2.81 -9.44 -10.05
C ARG A 237 2.05 -9.20 -11.34
N ALA A 238 2.68 -9.45 -12.49
CA ALA A 238 2.02 -9.30 -13.78
C ALA A 238 0.80 -10.22 -13.92
N ARG A 239 0.89 -11.47 -13.43
CA ARG A 239 -0.24 -12.40 -13.38
C ARG A 239 -1.35 -11.93 -12.44
N CYS A 240 -0.99 -11.42 -11.26
CA CYS A 240 -1.95 -10.87 -10.33
C CYS A 240 -2.73 -9.71 -10.96
N GLU A 241 -2.04 -8.76 -11.57
CA GLU A 241 -2.65 -7.62 -12.28
C GLU A 241 -3.49 -8.06 -13.47
N GLN A 242 -3.02 -9.05 -14.24
CA GLN A 242 -3.79 -9.66 -15.33
C GLN A 242 -5.14 -10.21 -14.83
N TRP A 243 -5.13 -10.92 -13.69
CA TRP A 243 -6.37 -11.47 -13.13
C TRP A 243 -7.28 -10.40 -12.54
N VAL A 244 -6.74 -9.39 -11.83
CA VAL A 244 -7.54 -8.25 -11.38
C VAL A 244 -8.24 -7.56 -12.56
N SER A 245 -7.49 -7.32 -13.64
CA SER A 245 -8.04 -6.71 -14.86
C SER A 245 -9.11 -7.59 -15.52
N ALA A 246 -8.84 -8.89 -15.65
CA ALA A 246 -9.79 -9.84 -16.24
C ALA A 246 -11.08 -9.98 -15.40
N ILE A 247 -10.95 -10.01 -14.07
CA ILE A 247 -12.10 -10.08 -13.17
C ILE A 247 -12.98 -8.84 -13.34
N ASN A 248 -12.38 -7.65 -13.38
CA ASN A 248 -13.12 -6.41 -13.58
C ASN A 248 -13.78 -6.32 -14.97
N ALA A 249 -13.08 -6.76 -16.02
CA ALA A 249 -13.55 -6.61 -17.39
C ALA A 249 -14.59 -7.67 -17.81
N TYR A 250 -14.45 -8.91 -17.32
CA TYR A 250 -15.21 -10.03 -17.85
C TYR A 250 -16.10 -10.72 -16.81
N TYR A 251 -15.62 -10.91 -15.56
CA TYR A 251 -16.37 -11.67 -14.56
C TYR A 251 -17.37 -10.81 -13.80
N TYR A 252 -17.02 -9.57 -13.47
CA TYR A 252 -17.91 -8.71 -12.72
C TYR A 252 -19.19 -8.37 -13.50
N ASP A 253 -19.07 -8.00 -14.76
CA ASP A 253 -20.23 -7.71 -15.59
C ASP A 253 -21.12 -8.95 -15.75
N LEU A 254 -20.53 -10.07 -16.13
CA LEU A 254 -21.25 -11.32 -16.34
C LEU A 254 -21.94 -11.81 -15.07
N MET A 255 -21.18 -11.98 -13.99
CA MET A 255 -21.63 -12.67 -12.80
C MET A 255 -22.40 -11.76 -11.84
N ILE A 256 -22.04 -10.49 -11.76
CA ILE A 256 -22.71 -9.56 -10.85
C ILE A 256 -23.80 -8.77 -11.58
N ARG A 257 -23.48 -8.03 -12.65
CA ARG A 257 -24.46 -7.12 -13.27
C ARG A 257 -25.55 -7.86 -14.02
N ARG A 258 -25.17 -8.86 -14.83
CA ARG A 258 -26.10 -9.59 -15.67
C ARG A 258 -26.76 -10.79 -14.99
N TYR A 259 -26.24 -11.21 -13.83
CA TYR A 259 -26.79 -12.33 -13.08
C TYR A 259 -27.26 -11.93 -11.67
N VAL A 260 -26.36 -11.72 -10.73
CA VAL A 260 -26.70 -11.47 -9.30
C VAL A 260 -27.63 -10.27 -9.13
N LEU A 261 -27.34 -9.14 -9.78
CA LEU A 261 -28.15 -7.93 -9.62
C LEU A 261 -29.54 -8.03 -10.25
N GLN A 262 -29.78 -8.98 -11.15
CA GLN A 262 -31.13 -9.24 -11.66
C GLN A 262 -32.04 -9.85 -10.59
N TYR A 263 -31.46 -10.62 -9.65
CA TYR A 263 -32.20 -11.14 -8.52
C TYR A 263 -32.39 -10.13 -7.39
N ILE A 264 -31.34 -9.35 -7.12
CA ILE A 264 -31.37 -8.38 -5.99
C ILE A 264 -32.17 -7.12 -6.34
N PHE A 265 -32.06 -6.65 -7.57
CA PHE A 265 -32.75 -5.47 -8.10
C PHE A 265 -33.46 -5.84 -9.42
N PRO A 266 -34.54 -6.61 -9.33
CA PRO A 266 -35.21 -7.13 -10.53
C PRO A 266 -35.76 -6.01 -11.41
N LYS A 267 -35.52 -6.11 -12.72
CA LYS A 267 -35.93 -5.12 -13.73
C LYS A 267 -36.84 -5.72 -14.81
N GLY A 268 -37.19 -6.98 -14.70
CA GLY A 268 -38.13 -7.63 -15.62
C GLY A 268 -39.58 -7.23 -15.39
N ALA A 269 -40.45 -7.76 -16.17
CA ALA A 269 -41.90 -7.51 -16.05
C ALA A 269 -42.42 -7.88 -14.64
N ASP A 270 -43.33 -7.10 -14.13
CA ASP A 270 -43.96 -7.28 -12.83
C ASP A 270 -42.97 -7.28 -11.65
N GLY A 271 -41.82 -6.61 -11.77
CA GLY A 271 -40.79 -6.55 -10.75
C GLY A 271 -40.07 -7.89 -10.52
N LYS A 272 -40.15 -8.82 -11.46
CA LYS A 272 -39.44 -10.11 -11.41
C LYS A 272 -38.04 -10.00 -12.04
N PRO A 273 -37.13 -10.95 -11.72
CA PRO A 273 -35.83 -11.07 -12.41
C PRO A 273 -36.01 -11.19 -13.94
N ASP A 274 -35.20 -10.45 -14.68
CA ASP A 274 -35.20 -10.56 -16.15
C ASP A 274 -34.54 -11.87 -16.58
N ARG A 275 -35.38 -12.85 -16.90
CA ARG A 275 -34.92 -14.21 -17.29
C ARG A 275 -34.09 -14.20 -18.55
N ALA A 276 -34.40 -13.36 -19.53
CA ALA A 276 -33.63 -13.33 -20.78
C ALA A 276 -32.17 -12.89 -20.52
N VAL A 277 -31.96 -11.90 -19.65
CA VAL A 277 -30.64 -11.45 -19.25
C VAL A 277 -29.92 -12.51 -18.42
N ILE A 278 -30.62 -13.14 -17.47
CA ILE A 278 -30.07 -14.21 -16.63
C ILE A 278 -29.64 -15.41 -17.48
N ASP A 279 -30.52 -15.92 -18.33
CA ASP A 279 -30.25 -17.10 -19.13
C ASP A 279 -29.07 -16.88 -20.11
N ALA A 280 -29.01 -15.69 -20.71
CA ALA A 280 -27.86 -15.31 -21.53
C ALA A 280 -26.56 -15.29 -20.73
N ALA A 281 -26.58 -14.81 -19.50
CA ALA A 281 -25.39 -14.80 -18.62
C ALA A 281 -25.00 -16.23 -18.18
N VAL A 282 -25.97 -17.04 -17.77
CA VAL A 282 -25.75 -18.42 -17.32
C VAL A 282 -25.16 -19.30 -18.43
N ASN A 283 -25.54 -19.09 -19.68
CA ASN A 283 -24.96 -19.78 -20.81
C ASN A 283 -23.45 -19.53 -20.99
N GLU A 284 -22.94 -18.41 -20.53
CA GLU A 284 -21.50 -18.10 -20.57
C GLU A 284 -20.71 -18.67 -19.34
N PHE A 285 -21.40 -19.05 -18.25
CA PHE A 285 -20.74 -19.49 -17.01
C PHE A 285 -19.78 -20.65 -17.20
N PRO A 286 -20.13 -21.75 -17.89
CA PRO A 286 -19.25 -22.90 -18.03
C PRO A 286 -17.91 -22.53 -18.68
N GLY A 287 -17.91 -21.72 -19.73
CA GLY A 287 -16.69 -21.29 -20.41
C GLY A 287 -15.82 -20.41 -19.52
N ARG A 288 -16.42 -19.47 -18.79
CA ARG A 288 -15.68 -18.58 -17.88
C ARG A 288 -15.14 -19.30 -16.65
N LEU A 289 -15.93 -20.21 -16.09
CA LEU A 289 -15.51 -21.02 -14.95
C LEU A 289 -14.43 -22.03 -15.31
N ALA A 290 -14.45 -22.61 -16.50
CA ALA A 290 -13.40 -23.50 -17.00
C ALA A 290 -12.04 -22.78 -17.10
N ILE A 291 -12.02 -21.49 -17.49
CA ILE A 291 -10.80 -20.68 -17.51
C ILE A 291 -10.25 -20.50 -16.09
N LEU A 292 -11.12 -20.19 -15.10
CA LEU A 292 -10.71 -20.08 -13.70
C LEU A 292 -10.24 -21.42 -13.12
N ASP A 293 -10.97 -22.48 -13.40
CA ASP A 293 -10.64 -23.82 -12.91
C ASP A 293 -9.28 -24.29 -13.40
N SER A 294 -8.99 -24.06 -14.67
CA SER A 294 -7.68 -24.31 -15.27
C SER A 294 -6.59 -23.41 -14.67
N ALA A 295 -6.90 -22.13 -14.39
CA ALA A 295 -5.93 -21.20 -13.83
C ALA A 295 -5.56 -21.55 -12.38
N TYR A 296 -6.50 -22.00 -11.59
CA TYR A 296 -6.21 -22.53 -10.26
C TYR A 296 -5.42 -23.85 -10.36
N GLY A 297 -5.82 -24.78 -11.21
CA GLY A 297 -5.17 -26.09 -11.32
C GLY A 297 -5.04 -26.74 -9.95
N GLU A 298 -3.82 -27.11 -9.54
CA GLU A 298 -3.53 -27.67 -8.21
C GLU A 298 -3.29 -26.61 -7.12
N ARG A 299 -3.40 -25.31 -7.44
CA ARG A 299 -3.11 -24.21 -6.52
C ARG A 299 -4.40 -23.63 -5.94
N ASP A 300 -4.30 -23.05 -4.75
CA ASP A 300 -5.41 -22.36 -4.09
C ASP A 300 -5.42 -20.84 -4.36
N VAL A 301 -4.52 -20.35 -5.26
CA VAL A 301 -4.36 -18.93 -5.57
C VAL A 301 -4.17 -18.71 -7.08
N LEU A 302 -4.68 -17.59 -7.60
CA LEU A 302 -4.57 -17.20 -9.02
C LEU A 302 -3.15 -16.75 -9.40
N ALA A 303 -2.42 -16.17 -8.46
CA ALA A 303 -1.09 -15.65 -8.74
C ALA A 303 -0.14 -15.83 -7.55
N GLY A 304 1.11 -16.20 -7.84
CA GLY A 304 2.12 -16.40 -6.80
C GLY A 304 1.93 -17.68 -5.99
N LYS A 305 2.32 -17.62 -4.71
CA LYS A 305 2.32 -18.77 -3.77
C LYS A 305 1.41 -18.57 -2.55
N ALA A 306 0.84 -17.39 -2.40
CA ALA A 306 -0.03 -17.00 -1.29
C ALA A 306 -1.20 -16.17 -1.80
N LEU A 307 -2.21 -15.99 -0.94
CA LEU A 307 -3.37 -15.14 -1.21
C LEU A 307 -2.93 -13.80 -1.80
N SER A 308 -3.56 -13.41 -2.90
CA SER A 308 -3.26 -12.17 -3.61
C SER A 308 -4.48 -11.29 -3.80
N VAL A 309 -4.27 -10.05 -4.23
CA VAL A 309 -5.34 -9.13 -4.58
C VAL A 309 -6.31 -9.76 -5.60
N ALA A 310 -5.82 -10.56 -6.55
CA ALA A 310 -6.67 -11.23 -7.54
C ALA A 310 -7.70 -12.18 -6.89
N ASP A 311 -7.27 -12.94 -5.89
CA ASP A 311 -8.14 -13.86 -5.15
C ASP A 311 -9.19 -13.09 -4.33
N LEU A 312 -8.78 -11.96 -3.72
CA LEU A 312 -9.69 -11.09 -2.98
C LEU A 312 -10.77 -10.45 -3.86
N PHE A 313 -10.46 -10.16 -5.13
CA PHE A 313 -11.44 -9.64 -6.09
C PHE A 313 -12.46 -10.68 -6.48
N LEU A 314 -12.05 -11.92 -6.70
CA LEU A 314 -12.91 -12.98 -7.18
C LEU A 314 -13.83 -13.55 -6.09
N ALA A 315 -13.33 -13.68 -4.87
CA ALA A 315 -14.03 -14.39 -3.80
C ALA A 315 -15.43 -13.84 -3.47
N PRO A 316 -15.66 -12.52 -3.31
CA PRO A 316 -17.00 -11.99 -3.09
C PRO A 316 -17.94 -12.18 -4.30
N ILE A 317 -17.40 -12.19 -5.53
CA ILE A 317 -18.19 -12.41 -6.74
C ILE A 317 -18.76 -13.83 -6.73
N LEU A 318 -17.91 -14.83 -6.57
CA LEU A 318 -18.34 -16.23 -6.55
C LEU A 318 -19.24 -16.56 -5.35
N TYR A 319 -19.01 -15.89 -4.20
CA TYR A 319 -19.91 -16.00 -3.07
C TYR A 319 -21.34 -15.60 -3.42
N TYR A 320 -21.53 -14.48 -4.11
CA TYR A 320 -22.88 -14.03 -4.50
C TYR A 320 -23.49 -14.90 -5.61
N VAL A 321 -22.69 -15.35 -6.55
CA VAL A 321 -23.16 -16.27 -7.61
C VAL A 321 -23.77 -17.52 -7.00
N GLU A 322 -23.16 -18.09 -5.97
CA GLU A 322 -23.61 -19.30 -5.28
C GLU A 322 -24.93 -19.10 -4.49
N GLN A 323 -25.35 -17.88 -4.20
CA GLN A 323 -26.59 -17.64 -3.46
C GLN A 323 -27.85 -17.94 -4.31
N PHE A 324 -27.74 -17.98 -5.65
CA PHE A 324 -28.84 -18.10 -6.58
C PHE A 324 -28.85 -19.46 -7.30
N PRO A 325 -30.01 -19.91 -7.85
CA PRO A 325 -30.20 -21.28 -8.30
C PRO A 325 -29.16 -21.80 -9.28
N GLU A 326 -28.91 -21.08 -10.37
CA GLU A 326 -28.01 -21.52 -11.44
C GLU A 326 -26.55 -21.53 -10.99
N GLY A 327 -26.19 -20.57 -10.11
CA GLY A 327 -24.87 -20.54 -9.48
C GLY A 327 -24.64 -21.76 -8.59
N LYS A 328 -25.64 -22.14 -7.79
CA LYS A 328 -25.59 -23.36 -6.94
C LYS A 328 -25.42 -24.62 -7.78
N GLU A 329 -26.01 -24.66 -8.98
CA GLU A 329 -25.92 -25.80 -9.86
C GLU A 329 -24.60 -25.89 -10.62
N VAL A 330 -24.06 -24.74 -11.07
CA VAL A 330 -22.91 -24.72 -11.97
C VAL A 330 -21.58 -24.75 -11.25
N LEU A 331 -21.42 -23.99 -10.14
CA LEU A 331 -20.14 -23.85 -9.45
C LEU A 331 -19.55 -25.19 -8.97
N PRO A 332 -20.31 -26.15 -8.40
CA PRO A 332 -19.78 -27.43 -7.95
C PRO A 332 -19.13 -28.28 -9.05
N LYS A 333 -19.40 -27.99 -10.33
CA LYS A 333 -18.81 -28.70 -11.48
C LYS A 333 -17.33 -28.32 -11.70
N PHE A 334 -16.82 -27.29 -11.01
CA PHE A 334 -15.47 -26.74 -11.14
C PHE A 334 -14.68 -26.93 -9.84
N ALA A 335 -14.09 -28.11 -9.71
CA ALA A 335 -13.50 -28.57 -8.45
C ALA A 335 -12.34 -27.70 -7.95
N ASN A 336 -11.49 -27.20 -8.85
CA ASN A 336 -10.36 -26.35 -8.48
C ASN A 336 -10.84 -24.96 -7.99
N VAL A 337 -11.86 -24.40 -8.64
CA VAL A 337 -12.51 -23.16 -8.19
C VAL A 337 -13.10 -23.35 -6.80
N MET A 338 -13.84 -24.44 -6.57
CA MET A 338 -14.48 -24.71 -5.28
C MET A 338 -13.45 -24.93 -4.16
N ARG A 339 -12.36 -25.65 -4.42
CA ARG A 339 -11.27 -25.85 -3.49
C ARG A 339 -10.63 -24.50 -3.08
N ALA A 340 -10.25 -23.69 -4.06
CA ALA A 340 -9.65 -22.37 -3.82
C ALA A 340 -10.61 -21.46 -3.05
N GLN A 341 -11.90 -21.44 -3.42
CA GLN A 341 -12.90 -20.66 -2.69
C GLN A 341 -13.07 -21.15 -1.25
N ALA A 342 -13.05 -22.46 -0.99
CA ALA A 342 -13.12 -22.99 0.37
C ALA A 342 -11.95 -22.52 1.23
N ALA A 343 -10.72 -22.50 0.70
CA ALA A 343 -9.54 -22.00 1.38
C ALA A 343 -9.67 -20.50 1.72
N ILE A 344 -10.18 -19.68 0.81
CA ILE A 344 -10.38 -18.24 1.04
C ILE A 344 -11.51 -18.02 2.07
N ARG A 345 -12.62 -18.73 1.98
CA ARG A 345 -13.77 -18.61 2.89
C ARG A 345 -13.44 -19.03 4.32
N ALA A 346 -12.45 -19.88 4.53
CA ALA A 346 -11.97 -20.26 5.85
C ALA A 346 -11.22 -19.10 6.56
N ARG A 347 -10.81 -18.06 5.84
CA ARG A 347 -10.06 -16.93 6.41
C ARG A 347 -10.96 -16.02 7.24
N PRO A 348 -10.44 -15.46 8.36
CA PRO A 348 -11.17 -14.47 9.15
C PRO A 348 -11.64 -13.28 8.31
N SER A 349 -10.77 -12.74 7.44
CA SER A 349 -11.06 -11.61 6.55
C SER A 349 -12.31 -11.81 5.69
N PHE A 350 -12.53 -13.02 5.18
CA PHE A 350 -13.74 -13.34 4.43
C PHE A 350 -14.98 -13.42 5.32
N ARG A 351 -14.88 -14.11 6.45
CA ARG A 351 -16.02 -14.34 7.37
C ARG A 351 -16.52 -13.05 8.00
N GLU A 352 -15.61 -12.21 8.49
CA GLU A 352 -15.93 -10.92 9.12
C GLU A 352 -16.51 -9.89 8.15
N THR A 353 -16.28 -10.04 6.87
CA THR A 353 -16.80 -9.15 5.82
C THR A 353 -18.00 -9.70 5.10
N SER A 354 -18.43 -10.93 5.39
CA SER A 354 -19.65 -11.51 4.79
C SER A 354 -20.89 -10.74 5.24
N PRO A 355 -21.83 -10.49 4.33
CA PRO A 355 -23.11 -9.88 4.71
C PRO A 355 -23.84 -10.79 5.71
N GLN A 356 -24.41 -10.16 6.73
CA GLN A 356 -25.34 -10.81 7.65
C GLN A 356 -26.72 -10.85 7.05
#